data_e384d0c64248657909e850a49912e2d5
#
_entry.id   e384d0c64248657909e850a49912e2d5
#
_cell.length_a   1.000
_cell.length_b   1.000
_cell.length_c   1.000
_cell.angle_alpha   90.00
_cell.angle_beta   90.00
_cell.angle_gamma   90.00
#
_symmetry.space_group_name_H-M   'P 1'
#
loop_
_entity.id
_entity.type
_entity.pdbx_description
1 polymer ?
#
loop_
_entity_poly.entity_id
_entity_poly.type
_entity_poly.pdbx_seq_one_letter_code
_entity_poly.pdbx_strand_id
1 'polypeptide(L)'
;MKRLVVYAHFGESPKVARYVSYFLKELRSLGFEICFVSNSPVSTESQSEISTLCQKFIQRENTGYDFSMWQVGLAEYDLSKLEELLLTNSSIVGPLQPLAPLWQNSSVNQCDFWGLTDNDEFGLHLQTYFMVFRRQVIQDACFMDFWRSVLPLKDKQQVIQNYEIGLTRRLEENGFKWKAAFAQERMWSLFLSRRGFMKKIGDWYHNRGLPGRNTTTLLPDLLLQCGMPFLKAALLRETHCHVSPKMAFELLEASSLPVEILAELRLKKNSACGGS
;
A
#
# COMPACT_ATOMS: atom_id res chain seq x y z
N MET A 1 18.06 13.35 9.56
CA MET A 1 17.77 11.89 9.38
C MET A 1 17.45 11.67 7.91
N LYS A 2 18.14 10.75 7.25
CA LYS A 2 17.87 10.46 5.83
C LYS A 2 16.74 9.45 5.72
N ARG A 3 15.59 9.87 5.17
CA ARG A 3 14.38 9.04 4.97
C ARG A 3 14.15 8.87 3.48
N LEU A 4 13.97 7.65 3.04
CA LEU A 4 13.74 7.32 1.64
C LEU A 4 12.38 6.65 1.47
N VAL A 5 11.64 7.02 0.43
CA VAL A 5 10.55 6.18 -0.09
C VAL A 5 10.91 5.67 -1.48
N VAL A 6 10.72 4.38 -1.71
CA VAL A 6 10.70 3.80 -3.06
C VAL A 6 9.24 3.54 -3.41
N TYR A 7 8.72 4.36 -4.33
CA TYR A 7 7.34 4.31 -4.79
C TYR A 7 7.26 3.46 -6.07
N ALA A 8 6.60 2.31 -6.01
CA ALA A 8 6.36 1.45 -7.16
C ALA A 8 5.06 1.89 -7.86
N HIS A 9 5.18 2.39 -9.09
CA HIS A 9 4.07 2.89 -9.90
C HIS A 9 3.70 1.90 -11.00
N PHE A 10 2.42 1.55 -11.05
CA PHE A 10 1.77 0.92 -12.18
C PHE A 10 0.50 1.71 -12.53
N GLY A 11 0.33 2.05 -13.81
CA GLY A 11 -0.85 2.75 -14.32
C GLY A 11 -1.27 2.20 -15.66
N GLU A 12 -2.58 2.14 -15.91
CA GLU A 12 -3.18 1.71 -17.20
C GLU A 12 -3.11 2.81 -18.27
N SER A 13 -2.81 4.04 -17.86
CA SER A 13 -2.70 5.22 -18.71
C SER A 13 -1.30 5.82 -18.59
N PRO A 14 -0.74 6.42 -19.67
CA PRO A 14 0.50 7.18 -19.61
C PRO A 14 0.43 8.40 -18.67
N LYS A 15 -0.78 8.89 -18.38
CA LYS A 15 -0.98 9.96 -17.40
C LYS A 15 -0.98 9.39 -16.00
N VAL A 16 -0.02 9.84 -15.17
CA VAL A 16 0.02 9.51 -13.75
C VAL A 16 -1.21 10.12 -13.06
N ALA A 17 -1.92 9.33 -12.26
CA ALA A 17 -3.12 9.77 -11.58
C ALA A 17 -2.79 10.82 -10.51
N ARG A 18 -3.64 11.84 -10.35
CA ARG A 18 -3.44 12.95 -9.40
C ARG A 18 -3.29 12.50 -7.95
N TYR A 19 -3.96 11.41 -7.55
CA TYR A 19 -3.79 10.89 -6.20
C TYR A 19 -2.36 10.41 -5.93
N VAL A 20 -1.62 9.98 -6.97
CA VAL A 20 -0.19 9.61 -6.85
C VAL A 20 0.64 10.85 -6.55
N SER A 21 0.53 11.91 -7.37
CA SER A 21 1.25 13.17 -7.13
C SER A 21 0.91 13.77 -5.76
N TYR A 22 -0.35 13.67 -5.35
CA TYR A 22 -0.82 14.13 -4.04
C TYR A 22 -0.14 13.35 -2.91
N PHE A 23 -0.10 12.01 -3.00
CA PHE A 23 0.57 11.19 -2.01
C PHE A 23 2.08 11.47 -1.94
N LEU A 24 2.75 11.65 -3.10
CA LEU A 24 4.17 12.01 -3.11
C LEU A 24 4.44 13.37 -2.44
N LYS A 25 3.56 14.37 -2.62
CA LYS A 25 3.65 15.67 -1.93
C LYS A 25 3.56 15.51 -0.42
N GLU A 26 2.63 14.70 0.07
CA GLU A 26 2.50 14.40 1.49
C GLU A 26 3.73 13.70 2.06
N LEU A 27 4.32 12.74 1.34
CA LEU A 27 5.55 12.06 1.77
C LEU A 27 6.73 13.04 1.82
N ARG A 28 6.84 13.96 0.86
CA ARG A 28 7.86 15.02 0.90
C ARG A 28 7.69 15.94 2.10
N SER A 29 6.47 16.32 2.44
CA SER A 29 6.18 17.15 3.61
C SER A 29 6.62 16.50 4.92
N LEU A 30 6.66 15.18 4.96
CA LEU A 30 7.17 14.38 6.07
C LEU A 30 8.71 14.19 6.03
N GLY A 31 9.40 14.80 5.06
CA GLY A 31 10.85 14.76 4.95
C GLY A 31 11.43 13.54 4.23
N PHE A 32 10.63 12.82 3.45
CA PHE A 32 11.14 11.72 2.62
C PHE A 32 11.78 12.22 1.32
N GLU A 33 12.95 11.68 0.98
CA GLU A 33 13.44 11.62 -0.39
C GLU A 33 12.64 10.57 -1.16
N ILE A 34 12.31 10.84 -2.44
CA ILE A 34 11.45 9.95 -3.23
C ILE A 34 12.22 9.36 -4.40
N CYS A 35 12.26 8.03 -4.49
CA CYS A 35 12.59 7.29 -5.70
C CYS A 35 11.28 6.78 -6.33
N PHE A 36 10.93 7.32 -7.49
CA PHE A 36 9.74 6.90 -8.22
C PHE A 36 10.13 5.90 -9.31
N VAL A 37 9.64 4.68 -9.22
CA VAL A 37 9.89 3.60 -10.19
C VAL A 37 8.58 3.25 -10.88
N SER A 38 8.51 3.42 -12.21
CA SER A 38 7.35 3.05 -13.01
C SER A 38 7.67 1.91 -13.96
N ASN A 39 6.82 0.89 -13.98
CA ASN A 39 6.81 -0.14 -15.01
C ASN A 39 5.66 0.01 -16.03
N SER A 40 5.08 1.21 -16.08
CA SER A 40 4.13 1.63 -17.10
C SER A 40 4.68 2.80 -17.91
N PRO A 41 4.31 2.97 -19.18
CA PRO A 41 4.63 4.19 -19.92
C PRO A 41 4.12 5.42 -19.18
N VAL A 42 4.95 6.45 -19.09
CA VAL A 42 4.58 7.74 -18.47
C VAL A 42 4.71 8.84 -19.50
N SER A 43 3.68 9.69 -19.67
CA SER A 43 3.72 10.81 -20.59
C SER A 43 4.78 11.83 -20.16
N THR A 44 5.34 12.57 -21.12
CA THR A 44 6.35 13.61 -20.88
C THR A 44 5.88 14.65 -19.84
N GLU A 45 4.60 15.03 -19.89
CA GLU A 45 3.99 15.96 -18.94
C GLU A 45 3.98 15.39 -17.53
N SER A 46 3.50 14.13 -17.38
CA SER A 46 3.48 13.44 -16.09
C SER A 46 4.89 13.20 -15.56
N GLN A 47 5.84 12.85 -16.43
CA GLN A 47 7.24 12.69 -16.04
C GLN A 47 7.83 14.00 -15.53
N SER A 48 7.56 15.13 -16.22
CA SER A 48 7.99 16.45 -15.76
C SER A 48 7.40 16.79 -14.39
N GLU A 49 6.10 16.57 -14.19
CA GLU A 49 5.45 16.81 -12.89
C GLU A 49 6.07 15.95 -11.79
N ILE A 50 6.17 14.64 -11.99
CA ILE A 50 6.71 13.71 -10.98
C ILE A 50 8.17 14.02 -10.69
N SER A 51 8.97 14.39 -11.69
CA SER A 51 10.39 14.73 -11.51
C SER A 51 10.60 15.96 -10.61
N THR A 52 9.61 16.83 -10.47
CA THR A 52 9.69 17.92 -9.48
C THR A 52 9.50 17.44 -8.03
N LEU A 53 8.92 16.26 -7.86
CA LEU A 53 8.57 15.67 -6.56
C LEU A 53 9.58 14.62 -6.09
N CYS A 54 10.32 13.99 -6.99
CA CYS A 54 11.24 12.91 -6.66
C CYS A 54 12.70 13.28 -6.95
N GLN A 55 13.62 12.67 -6.23
CA GLN A 55 15.06 12.76 -6.46
C GLN A 55 15.51 11.86 -7.61
N LYS A 56 14.79 10.75 -7.80
CA LYS A 56 15.06 9.79 -8.86
C LYS A 56 13.77 9.34 -9.51
N PHE A 57 13.70 9.40 -10.83
CA PHE A 57 12.65 8.83 -11.66
C PHE A 57 13.25 7.69 -12.50
N ILE A 58 12.65 6.50 -12.41
CA ILE A 58 13.09 5.32 -13.15
C ILE A 58 11.89 4.76 -13.90
N GLN A 59 12.00 4.63 -15.22
CA GLN A 59 11.03 3.90 -16.04
C GLN A 59 11.67 2.59 -16.48
N ARG A 60 10.92 1.50 -16.35
CA ARG A 60 11.38 0.15 -16.70
C ARG A 60 10.28 -0.66 -17.38
N GLU A 61 10.64 -1.80 -17.93
CA GLU A 61 9.67 -2.77 -18.44
C GLU A 61 8.79 -3.35 -17.33
N ASN A 62 7.54 -3.71 -17.69
CA ASN A 62 6.59 -4.31 -16.75
C ASN A 62 6.91 -5.79 -16.50
N THR A 63 7.84 -6.03 -15.58
CA THR A 63 8.25 -7.37 -15.15
C THR A 63 8.41 -7.43 -13.64
N GLY A 64 8.01 -8.54 -13.01
CA GLY A 64 8.35 -8.86 -11.62
C GLY A 64 7.59 -8.09 -10.55
N TYR A 65 6.47 -7.43 -10.90
CA TYR A 65 5.61 -6.71 -9.96
C TYR A 65 6.35 -5.66 -9.11
N ASP A 66 5.78 -5.29 -7.97
CA ASP A 66 6.30 -4.23 -7.08
C ASP A 66 7.68 -4.55 -6.51
N PHE A 67 7.95 -5.81 -6.17
CA PHE A 67 9.23 -6.23 -5.58
C PHE A 67 10.42 -5.96 -6.51
N SER A 68 10.27 -6.23 -7.81
CA SER A 68 11.31 -5.91 -8.78
C SER A 68 11.47 -4.40 -8.98
N MET A 69 10.43 -3.61 -8.83
CA MET A 69 10.52 -2.14 -8.85
C MET A 69 11.25 -1.61 -7.62
N TRP A 70 10.92 -2.12 -6.44
CA TRP A 70 11.60 -1.73 -5.20
C TRP A 70 13.08 -2.14 -5.24
N GLN A 71 13.39 -3.35 -5.72
CA GLN A 71 14.78 -3.79 -5.89
C GLN A 71 15.60 -2.81 -6.73
N VAL A 72 15.08 -2.41 -7.90
CA VAL A 72 15.75 -1.46 -8.80
C VAL A 72 15.90 -0.08 -8.12
N GLY A 73 14.85 0.41 -7.45
CA GLY A 73 14.89 1.68 -6.75
C GLY A 73 15.89 1.68 -5.58
N LEU A 74 15.96 0.60 -4.81
CA LEU A 74 16.89 0.45 -3.69
C LEU A 74 18.35 0.42 -4.16
N ALA A 75 18.63 -0.18 -5.32
CA ALA A 75 19.98 -0.25 -5.88
C ALA A 75 20.60 1.12 -6.22
N GLU A 76 19.79 2.17 -6.32
CA GLU A 76 20.23 3.54 -6.62
C GLU A 76 20.73 4.30 -5.38
N TYR A 77 20.62 3.70 -4.19
CA TYR A 77 20.93 4.38 -2.93
C TYR A 77 21.91 3.60 -2.06
N ASP A 78 22.72 4.34 -1.33
CA ASP A 78 23.55 3.79 -0.25
C ASP A 78 22.67 3.60 0.99
N LEU A 79 22.17 2.37 1.17
CA LEU A 79 21.26 2.01 2.25
C LEU A 79 21.91 2.19 3.64
N SER A 80 23.23 2.17 3.76
CA SER A 80 23.92 2.36 5.03
C SER A 80 23.71 3.76 5.64
N LYS A 81 23.30 4.74 4.82
CA LYS A 81 23.04 6.13 5.22
C LYS A 81 21.58 6.39 5.59
N LEU A 82 20.69 5.41 5.41
CA LEU A 82 19.27 5.58 5.70
C LEU A 82 18.95 5.34 7.17
N GLU A 83 18.08 6.17 7.71
CA GLU A 83 17.48 6.01 9.04
C GLU A 83 16.12 5.33 8.93
N GLU A 84 15.40 5.58 7.84
CA GLU A 84 14.08 5.02 7.60
C GLU A 84 13.84 4.83 6.10
N LEU A 85 13.23 3.72 5.74
CA LEU A 85 12.82 3.37 4.39
C LEU A 85 11.32 3.05 4.37
N LEU A 86 10.59 3.68 3.46
CA LEU A 86 9.21 3.32 3.13
C LEU A 86 9.18 2.65 1.75
N LEU A 87 8.61 1.47 1.66
CA LEU A 87 8.20 0.83 0.41
C LEU A 87 6.69 0.96 0.26
N THR A 88 6.24 1.51 -0.87
CA THR A 88 4.82 1.69 -1.14
C THR A 88 4.55 1.63 -2.63
N ASN A 89 3.26 1.58 -3.02
CA ASN A 89 2.88 1.44 -4.42
C ASN A 89 1.56 2.15 -4.76
N SER A 90 1.17 2.13 -6.03
CA SER A 90 -0.05 2.75 -6.55
C SER A 90 -1.34 1.93 -6.34
N SER A 91 -1.31 0.84 -5.55
CA SER A 91 -2.51 0.03 -5.25
C SER A 91 -3.43 0.65 -4.19
N ILE A 92 -3.06 1.80 -3.64
CA ILE A 92 -3.80 2.53 -2.60
C ILE A 92 -4.09 3.96 -3.06
N VAL A 93 -5.28 4.46 -2.71
CA VAL A 93 -5.74 5.84 -2.98
C VAL A 93 -5.76 6.60 -1.67
N GLY A 94 -5.14 7.77 -1.67
CA GLY A 94 -5.02 8.65 -0.51
C GLY A 94 -3.79 9.57 -0.59
N PRO A 95 -3.39 10.16 0.54
CA PRO A 95 -3.98 9.97 1.87
C PRO A 95 -5.35 10.63 2.02
N LEU A 96 -6.25 9.95 2.74
CA LEU A 96 -7.60 10.38 3.06
C LEU A 96 -7.67 11.09 4.41
N GLN A 97 -6.58 11.06 5.16
CA GLN A 97 -6.35 11.66 6.46
C GLN A 97 -4.87 12.00 6.58
N PRO A 98 -4.45 12.93 7.46
CA PRO A 98 -3.05 13.28 7.65
C PRO A 98 -2.18 12.06 7.97
N LEU A 99 -1.01 11.97 7.35
CA LEU A 99 -0.09 10.83 7.55
C LEU A 99 0.74 10.93 8.83
N ALA A 100 1.04 12.15 9.31
CA ALA A 100 1.91 12.37 10.45
C ALA A 100 1.54 11.55 11.71
N PRO A 101 0.24 11.36 12.05
CA PRO A 101 -0.16 10.53 13.20
C PRO A 101 0.29 9.07 13.12
N LEU A 102 0.54 8.51 11.92
CA LEU A 102 1.07 7.15 11.79
C LEU A 102 2.43 7.00 12.46
N TRP A 103 3.32 8.00 12.29
CA TRP A 103 4.64 8.03 12.92
C TRP A 103 4.62 8.40 14.40
N GLN A 104 3.50 8.94 14.89
CA GLN A 104 3.29 9.23 16.32
C GLN A 104 2.64 8.07 17.06
N ASN A 105 2.18 7.06 16.37
CA ASN A 105 1.53 5.89 16.96
C ASN A 105 2.53 5.07 17.78
N SER A 106 2.35 5.04 19.10
CA SER A 106 3.22 4.34 20.03
C SER A 106 3.31 2.83 19.75
N SER A 107 2.27 2.22 19.19
CA SER A 107 2.27 0.79 18.90
C SER A 107 3.29 0.41 17.82
N VAL A 108 3.51 1.25 16.82
CA VAL A 108 4.49 1.01 15.75
C VAL A 108 5.86 1.61 16.05
N ASN A 109 5.96 2.52 17.02
CA ASN A 109 7.23 3.16 17.38
C ASN A 109 8.21 2.22 18.10
N GLN A 110 7.74 1.10 18.65
CA GLN A 110 8.53 0.13 19.42
C GLN A 110 8.96 -1.11 18.60
N CYS A 111 8.73 -1.12 17.27
CA CYS A 111 9.12 -2.22 16.41
C CYS A 111 10.20 -1.81 15.40
N ASP A 112 10.85 -2.81 14.82
CA ASP A 112 11.96 -2.64 13.88
C ASP A 112 11.46 -2.33 12.46
N PHE A 113 10.31 -2.88 12.10
CA PHE A 113 9.57 -2.54 10.89
C PHE A 113 8.06 -2.64 11.12
N TRP A 114 7.29 -1.96 10.28
CA TRP A 114 5.84 -1.95 10.42
C TRP A 114 5.14 -1.72 9.07
N GLY A 115 3.87 -2.09 9.01
CA GLY A 115 3.01 -1.81 7.86
C GLY A 115 1.67 -1.25 8.32
N LEU A 116 0.82 -0.88 7.36
CA LEU A 116 -0.53 -0.41 7.70
C LEU A 116 -1.41 -1.55 8.18
N THR A 117 -1.43 -2.65 7.46
CA THR A 117 -2.27 -3.82 7.78
C THR A 117 -1.47 -5.11 7.65
N ASP A 118 -1.91 -6.11 8.36
CA ASP A 118 -1.47 -7.49 8.23
C ASP A 118 -2.56 -8.35 7.59
N ASN A 119 -2.16 -9.55 7.19
CA ASN A 119 -3.05 -10.56 6.66
C ASN A 119 -2.54 -11.95 7.10
N ASP A 120 -3.47 -12.87 7.40
CA ASP A 120 -3.15 -14.26 7.75
C ASP A 120 -3.47 -15.27 6.64
N GLU A 121 -3.90 -14.79 5.50
CA GLU A 121 -4.09 -15.62 4.31
C GLU A 121 -2.73 -16.17 3.84
N PHE A 122 -2.58 -17.48 3.87
CA PHE A 122 -1.32 -18.21 3.60
C PHE A 122 -0.19 -18.00 4.64
N GLY A 123 -0.46 -17.46 5.80
CA GLY A 123 0.46 -17.19 6.90
C GLY A 123 0.49 -15.70 7.29
N LEU A 124 0.63 -15.44 8.58
CA LEU A 124 0.61 -14.08 9.09
C LEU A 124 1.78 -13.26 8.56
N HIS A 125 1.48 -12.11 7.93
CA HIS A 125 2.47 -11.22 7.34
C HIS A 125 1.94 -9.78 7.22
N LEU A 126 2.84 -8.83 7.04
CA LEU A 126 2.48 -7.46 6.68
C LEU A 126 2.11 -7.37 5.19
N GLN A 127 1.04 -6.65 4.89
CA GLN A 127 0.70 -6.34 3.50
C GLN A 127 1.65 -5.28 2.93
N THR A 128 2.28 -5.59 1.80
CA THR A 128 3.45 -4.85 1.30
C THR A 128 3.14 -3.52 0.62
N TYR A 129 1.87 -3.16 0.44
CA TYR A 129 1.53 -1.89 -0.20
C TYR A 129 1.99 -0.63 0.59
N PHE A 130 2.38 -0.80 1.86
CA PHE A 130 2.96 0.25 2.69
C PHE A 130 3.75 -0.39 3.84
N MET A 131 5.08 -0.41 3.74
CA MET A 131 5.97 -0.98 4.74
C MET A 131 7.09 0.00 5.08
N VAL A 132 7.28 0.24 6.36
CA VAL A 132 8.34 1.11 6.90
C VAL A 132 9.37 0.27 7.62
N PHE A 133 10.63 0.45 7.28
CA PHE A 133 11.79 -0.22 7.88
C PHE A 133 12.66 0.81 8.57
N ARG A 134 13.13 0.50 9.77
CA ARG A 134 14.06 1.31 10.52
C ARG A 134 15.50 0.93 10.20
N ARG A 135 16.43 1.81 10.58
CA ARG A 135 17.86 1.70 10.29
C ARG A 135 18.42 0.30 10.56
N GLN A 136 18.12 -0.30 11.75
CA GLN A 136 18.65 -1.60 12.12
C GLN A 136 18.25 -2.72 11.15
N VAL A 137 17.06 -2.67 10.58
CA VAL A 137 16.63 -3.63 9.54
C VAL A 137 17.32 -3.33 8.22
N ILE A 138 17.33 -2.05 7.80
CA ILE A 138 17.86 -1.64 6.49
C ILE A 138 19.34 -1.99 6.34
N GLN A 139 20.10 -1.92 7.44
CA GLN A 139 21.55 -2.17 7.46
C GLN A 139 21.92 -3.62 7.75
N ASP A 140 20.95 -4.47 8.04
CA ASP A 140 21.19 -5.88 8.30
C ASP A 140 21.45 -6.68 7.03
N ALA A 141 22.33 -7.66 7.14
CA ALA A 141 22.69 -8.53 6.01
C ALA A 141 21.48 -9.31 5.47
N CYS A 142 20.56 -9.76 6.35
CA CYS A 142 19.40 -10.53 5.91
C CYS A 142 18.46 -9.71 5.03
N PHE A 143 18.31 -8.39 5.29
CA PHE A 143 17.54 -7.47 4.47
C PHE A 143 18.21 -7.25 3.11
N MET A 144 19.52 -6.99 3.12
CA MET A 144 20.30 -6.80 1.89
C MET A 144 20.29 -8.04 0.99
N ASP A 145 20.45 -9.22 1.59
CA ASP A 145 20.45 -10.49 0.86
C ASP A 145 19.07 -10.84 0.34
N PHE A 146 18.00 -10.48 1.05
CA PHE A 146 16.64 -10.61 0.52
C PHE A 146 16.50 -9.82 -0.79
N TRP A 147 16.85 -8.55 -0.80
CA TRP A 147 16.71 -7.71 -2.00
C TRP A 147 17.62 -8.14 -3.14
N ARG A 148 18.81 -8.69 -2.86
CA ARG A 148 19.68 -9.29 -3.88
C ARG A 148 19.07 -10.56 -4.49
N SER A 149 18.26 -11.30 -3.74
CA SER A 149 17.64 -12.55 -4.17
C SER A 149 16.33 -12.38 -4.95
N VAL A 150 15.76 -11.17 -5.01
CA VAL A 150 14.51 -10.90 -5.73
C VAL A 150 14.71 -11.10 -7.23
N LEU A 151 13.92 -11.98 -7.83
CA LEU A 151 13.87 -12.25 -9.26
C LEU A 151 12.55 -11.74 -9.86
N PRO A 152 12.51 -11.36 -11.14
CA PRO A 152 11.30 -10.87 -11.80
C PRO A 152 10.34 -12.01 -12.12
N LEU A 153 9.63 -12.50 -11.10
CA LEU A 153 8.63 -13.56 -11.24
C LEU A 153 7.45 -13.10 -12.08
N LYS A 154 6.87 -14.00 -12.87
CA LYS A 154 5.67 -13.73 -13.70
C LYS A 154 4.37 -14.09 -13.00
N ASP A 155 4.41 -15.01 -12.06
CA ASP A 155 3.25 -15.50 -11.33
C ASP A 155 3.03 -14.69 -10.05
N LYS A 156 1.84 -14.10 -9.92
CA LYS A 156 1.45 -13.27 -8.78
C LYS A 156 1.45 -14.06 -7.46
N GLN A 157 1.02 -15.34 -7.50
CA GLN A 157 0.98 -16.17 -6.30
C GLN A 157 2.40 -16.46 -5.78
N GLN A 158 3.33 -16.71 -6.70
CA GLN A 158 4.74 -16.86 -6.32
C GLN A 158 5.32 -15.58 -5.73
N VAL A 159 4.96 -14.40 -6.25
CA VAL A 159 5.38 -13.12 -5.66
C VAL A 159 4.85 -12.97 -4.24
N ILE A 160 3.57 -13.27 -4.01
CA ILE A 160 2.97 -13.22 -2.68
C ILE A 160 3.69 -14.17 -1.72
N GLN A 161 3.84 -15.45 -2.10
CA GLN A 161 4.45 -16.46 -1.23
C GLN A 161 5.93 -16.21 -0.94
N ASN A 162 6.71 -15.93 -2.00
CA ASN A 162 8.17 -15.82 -1.88
C ASN A 162 8.61 -14.46 -1.33
N TYR A 163 7.86 -13.39 -1.63
CA TYR A 163 8.32 -12.04 -1.31
C TYR A 163 7.45 -11.33 -0.28
N GLU A 164 6.12 -11.28 -0.45
CA GLU A 164 5.25 -10.60 0.52
C GLU A 164 5.28 -11.30 1.89
N ILE A 165 4.96 -12.58 1.90
CA ILE A 165 5.04 -13.41 3.11
C ILE A 165 6.50 -13.66 3.48
N GLY A 166 7.34 -13.96 2.49
CA GLY A 166 8.75 -14.29 2.66
C GLY A 166 9.56 -13.20 3.32
N LEU A 167 9.33 -11.92 2.99
CA LEU A 167 10.05 -10.79 3.61
C LEU A 167 9.74 -10.69 5.10
N THR A 168 8.44 -10.70 5.46
CA THR A 168 8.04 -10.63 6.87
C THR A 168 8.62 -11.78 7.68
N ARG A 169 8.47 -13.02 7.17
CA ARG A 169 9.00 -14.22 7.82
C ARG A 169 10.51 -14.16 8.00
N ARG A 170 11.25 -13.82 6.92
CA ARG A 170 12.72 -13.76 6.96
C ARG A 170 13.23 -12.77 8.00
N LEU A 171 12.62 -11.60 8.10
CA LEU A 171 13.00 -10.60 9.07
C LEU A 171 12.67 -11.07 10.51
N GLU A 172 11.50 -11.68 10.71
CA GLU A 172 11.08 -12.23 12.01
C GLU A 172 12.01 -13.37 12.45
N GLU A 173 12.39 -14.29 11.59
CA GLU A 173 13.34 -15.37 11.83
C GLU A 173 14.74 -14.84 12.19
N ASN A 174 15.09 -13.64 11.75
CA ASN A 174 16.33 -12.93 12.13
C ASN A 174 16.16 -12.04 13.36
N GLY A 175 15.05 -12.18 14.11
CA GLY A 175 14.83 -11.55 15.40
C GLY A 175 14.23 -10.15 15.36
N PHE A 176 13.88 -9.61 14.18
CA PHE A 176 13.24 -8.31 14.06
C PHE A 176 11.77 -8.37 14.45
N LYS A 177 11.33 -7.34 15.19
CA LYS A 177 9.95 -7.19 15.65
C LYS A 177 9.16 -6.32 14.69
N TRP A 178 7.95 -6.75 14.37
CA TRP A 178 7.06 -5.99 13.50
C TRP A 178 5.66 -5.80 14.08
N LYS A 179 4.93 -4.83 13.54
CA LYS A 179 3.52 -4.57 13.86
C LYS A 179 2.77 -4.02 12.67
N ALA A 180 1.47 -4.29 12.62
CA ALA A 180 0.53 -3.57 11.78
C ALA A 180 -0.10 -2.42 12.57
N ALA A 181 -0.18 -1.23 11.97
CA ALA A 181 -0.84 -0.07 12.58
C ALA A 181 -2.35 -0.34 12.78
N PHE A 182 -2.94 -1.09 11.87
CA PHE A 182 -4.35 -1.51 11.87
C PHE A 182 -4.41 -3.04 11.79
N ALA A 183 -3.96 -3.71 12.87
CA ALA A 183 -3.88 -5.17 12.93
C ALA A 183 -5.26 -5.81 12.70
N GLN A 184 -5.29 -6.86 11.87
CA GLN A 184 -6.54 -7.54 11.49
C GLN A 184 -7.30 -8.09 12.71
N GLU A 185 -6.60 -8.64 13.70
CA GLU A 185 -7.22 -9.16 14.92
C GLU A 185 -8.04 -8.07 15.63
N ARG A 186 -7.47 -6.88 15.78
CA ARG A 186 -8.17 -5.72 16.35
C ARG A 186 -9.36 -5.30 15.48
N MET A 187 -9.22 -5.26 14.17
CA MET A 187 -10.29 -4.88 13.26
C MET A 187 -11.45 -5.87 13.32
N TRP A 188 -11.17 -7.16 13.35
CA TRP A 188 -12.19 -8.19 13.54
C TRP A 188 -12.85 -8.10 14.90
N SER A 189 -12.11 -7.90 15.99
CA SER A 189 -12.66 -7.70 17.33
C SER A 189 -13.61 -6.51 17.38
N LEU A 190 -13.23 -5.36 16.81
CA LEU A 190 -14.09 -4.19 16.72
C LEU A 190 -15.35 -4.43 15.86
N PHE A 191 -15.22 -5.13 14.74
CA PHE A 191 -16.33 -5.49 13.88
C PHE A 191 -17.33 -6.39 14.62
N LEU A 192 -16.83 -7.40 15.34
CA LEU A 192 -17.64 -8.36 16.09
C LEU A 192 -18.38 -7.70 17.28
N SER A 193 -17.79 -6.69 17.90
CA SER A 193 -18.38 -5.96 19.03
C SER A 193 -19.52 -5.01 18.64
N ARG A 194 -19.72 -4.70 17.36
CA ARG A 194 -20.79 -3.80 16.89
C ARG A 194 -22.17 -4.43 17.04
N ARG A 195 -23.12 -3.67 17.62
CA ARG A 195 -24.52 -4.09 17.75
C ARG A 195 -25.14 -4.40 16.37
N GLY A 196 -25.81 -5.55 16.25
CA GLY A 196 -26.44 -6.00 14.99
C GLY A 196 -25.56 -6.93 14.14
N PHE A 197 -24.42 -7.31 14.64
CA PHE A 197 -23.46 -8.21 14.00
C PHE A 197 -24.07 -9.55 13.55
N MET A 198 -24.89 -10.21 14.37
CA MET A 198 -25.47 -11.52 14.05
C MET A 198 -26.35 -11.51 12.79
N LYS A 199 -27.07 -10.41 12.53
CA LYS A 199 -27.88 -10.26 11.32
C LYS A 199 -27.00 -10.11 10.08
N LYS A 200 -25.94 -9.31 10.18
CA LYS A 200 -24.96 -9.12 9.07
C LYS A 200 -24.16 -10.38 8.76
N ILE A 201 -23.82 -11.20 9.77
CA ILE A 201 -23.19 -12.52 9.56
C ILE A 201 -24.14 -13.48 8.86
N GLY A 202 -25.39 -13.52 9.23
CA GLY A 202 -26.39 -14.40 8.58
C GLY A 202 -26.49 -14.10 7.08
N ASP A 203 -26.63 -12.84 6.73
CA ASP A 203 -26.69 -12.37 5.33
C ASP A 203 -25.37 -12.62 4.58
N TRP A 204 -24.26 -12.57 5.29
CA TRP A 204 -22.92 -12.76 4.74
C TRP A 204 -22.56 -14.25 4.52
N TYR A 205 -22.91 -15.12 5.49
CA TYR A 205 -22.72 -16.57 5.40
C TYR A 205 -23.60 -17.22 4.33
N HIS A 206 -24.80 -16.69 4.12
CA HIS A 206 -25.78 -17.28 3.18
C HIS A 206 -25.41 -17.02 1.72
N ASN A 207 -24.63 -15.97 1.44
CA ASN A 207 -24.42 -15.54 0.07
C ASN A 207 -23.07 -15.88 -0.58
N ARG A 208 -21.98 -16.22 0.15
CA ARG A 208 -20.65 -16.24 -0.53
C ARG A 208 -19.53 -17.15 0.01
N GLY A 209 -19.78 -18.06 0.94
CA GLY A 209 -18.66 -18.83 1.56
C GLY A 209 -17.80 -17.95 2.48
N LEU A 210 -16.79 -18.52 3.15
CA LEU A 210 -15.82 -17.74 3.95
C LEU A 210 -14.96 -16.90 3.00
N PRO A 211 -15.10 -15.56 2.95
CA PRO A 211 -14.18 -14.74 2.20
C PRO A 211 -12.81 -14.77 2.88
N GLY A 212 -11.77 -14.53 2.10
CA GLY A 212 -10.45 -14.28 2.65
C GLY A 212 -10.52 -13.20 3.74
N ARG A 213 -9.66 -13.32 4.75
CA ARG A 213 -9.72 -12.45 5.95
C ARG A 213 -9.15 -11.04 5.74
N ASN A 214 -8.91 -10.64 4.51
CA ASN A 214 -8.28 -9.36 4.16
C ASN A 214 -9.17 -8.17 4.56
N THR A 215 -8.82 -7.53 5.67
CA THR A 215 -9.56 -6.40 6.22
C THR A 215 -9.61 -5.19 5.29
N THR A 216 -8.61 -5.00 4.41
CA THR A 216 -8.57 -3.85 3.48
C THR A 216 -9.66 -3.89 2.42
N THR A 217 -10.18 -5.08 2.12
CA THR A 217 -11.28 -5.27 1.16
C THR A 217 -12.62 -5.58 1.84
N LEU A 218 -12.59 -6.10 3.06
CA LEU A 218 -13.78 -6.50 3.80
C LEU A 218 -14.32 -5.42 4.73
N LEU A 219 -13.44 -4.63 5.35
CA LEU A 219 -13.78 -3.68 6.41
C LEU A 219 -13.18 -2.27 6.11
N PRO A 220 -13.24 -1.74 4.85
CA PRO A 220 -12.62 -0.48 4.53
C PRO A 220 -13.22 0.70 5.32
N ASP A 221 -14.54 0.68 5.56
CA ASP A 221 -15.25 1.68 6.36
C ASP A 221 -14.74 1.70 7.82
N LEU A 222 -14.56 0.52 8.41
CA LEU A 222 -14.03 0.42 9.76
C LEU A 222 -12.58 0.86 9.86
N LEU A 223 -11.75 0.47 8.89
CA LEU A 223 -10.36 0.90 8.81
C LEU A 223 -10.26 2.44 8.73
N LEU A 224 -11.04 3.08 7.85
CA LEU A 224 -11.08 4.54 7.73
C LEU A 224 -11.55 5.22 9.02
N GLN A 225 -12.58 4.69 9.69
CA GLN A 225 -13.04 5.17 11.00
C GLN A 225 -11.99 5.03 12.10
N CYS A 226 -11.10 4.04 11.99
CA CYS A 226 -9.97 3.85 12.90
C CYS A 226 -8.77 4.72 12.56
N GLY A 227 -8.82 5.55 11.51
CA GLY A 227 -7.74 6.45 11.11
C GLY A 227 -6.84 5.90 10.00
N MET A 228 -7.21 4.82 9.31
CA MET A 228 -6.50 4.34 8.11
C MET A 228 -6.55 5.42 7.03
N PRO A 229 -5.38 5.89 6.52
CA PRO A 229 -5.39 7.00 5.58
C PRO A 229 -5.52 6.59 4.11
N PHE A 230 -5.79 5.33 3.81
CA PHE A 230 -5.86 4.85 2.44
C PHE A 230 -7.02 3.89 2.20
N LEU A 231 -7.48 3.90 0.94
CA LEU A 231 -8.42 2.92 0.40
C LEU A 231 -7.72 2.10 -0.70
N LYS A 232 -7.99 0.80 -0.78
CA LYS A 232 -7.48 -0.02 -1.89
C LYS A 232 -8.08 0.43 -3.21
N ALA A 233 -7.22 0.73 -4.20
CA ALA A 233 -7.64 1.18 -5.54
C ALA A 233 -8.54 0.16 -6.26
N ALA A 234 -8.37 -1.13 -5.99
CA ALA A 234 -9.21 -2.19 -6.54
C ALA A 234 -10.70 -2.02 -6.18
N LEU A 235 -11.01 -1.50 -4.98
CA LEU A 235 -12.39 -1.27 -4.53
C LEU A 235 -13.15 -0.25 -5.39
N LEU A 236 -12.45 0.61 -6.13
CA LEU A 236 -13.06 1.59 -7.03
C LEU A 236 -13.48 0.99 -8.37
N ARG A 237 -12.97 -0.19 -8.71
CA ARG A 237 -13.18 -0.86 -10.00
C ARG A 237 -14.07 -2.08 -9.91
N GLU A 238 -13.90 -2.86 -8.85
CA GLU A 238 -14.50 -4.17 -8.69
C GLU A 238 -15.26 -4.27 -7.37
N THR A 239 -16.33 -5.07 -7.38
CA THR A 239 -17.03 -5.41 -6.14
C THR A 239 -16.24 -6.50 -5.39
N HIS A 240 -15.80 -6.17 -4.19
CA HIS A 240 -15.15 -7.10 -3.29
C HIS A 240 -16.10 -7.48 -2.15
N CYS A 241 -16.55 -8.72 -2.13
CA CYS A 241 -17.53 -9.20 -1.14
C CYS A 241 -18.78 -8.31 -1.13
N HIS A 242 -18.97 -7.54 -0.05
CA HIS A 242 -20.09 -6.60 0.11
C HIS A 242 -19.72 -5.14 -0.21
N VAL A 243 -18.47 -4.84 -0.50
CA VAL A 243 -17.99 -3.49 -0.83
C VAL A 243 -18.11 -3.28 -2.33
N SER A 244 -19.11 -2.54 -2.75
CA SER A 244 -19.26 -2.12 -4.16
C SER A 244 -18.43 -0.89 -4.48
N PRO A 245 -18.08 -0.64 -5.77
CA PRO A 245 -17.44 0.60 -6.17
C PRO A 245 -18.22 1.86 -5.76
N LYS A 246 -19.55 1.78 -5.70
CA LYS A 246 -20.39 2.88 -5.21
C LYS A 246 -20.06 3.21 -3.76
N MET A 247 -20.06 2.21 -2.87
CA MET A 247 -19.69 2.40 -1.46
C MET A 247 -18.27 2.93 -1.31
N ALA A 248 -17.31 2.42 -2.11
CA ALA A 248 -15.94 2.88 -2.08
C ALA A 248 -15.82 4.37 -2.45
N PHE A 249 -16.60 4.85 -3.43
CA PHE A 249 -16.67 6.28 -3.77
C PHE A 249 -17.33 7.12 -2.67
N GLU A 250 -18.39 6.63 -2.03
CA GLU A 250 -19.02 7.31 -0.89
C GLU A 250 -18.01 7.49 0.27
N LEU A 251 -17.15 6.50 0.52
CA LEU A 251 -16.07 6.61 1.52
C LEU A 251 -15.03 7.68 1.14
N LEU A 252 -14.64 7.76 -0.15
CA LEU A 252 -13.73 8.81 -0.63
C LEU A 252 -14.35 10.21 -0.50
N GLU A 253 -15.63 10.37 -0.82
CA GLU A 253 -16.37 11.63 -0.73
C GLU A 253 -16.50 12.15 0.69
N ALA A 254 -16.60 11.23 1.66
CA ALA A 254 -16.63 11.54 3.08
C ALA A 254 -15.25 11.87 3.67
N SER A 255 -14.17 11.75 2.88
CA SER A 255 -12.79 11.98 3.31
C SER A 255 -12.32 13.40 3.02
N SER A 256 -11.08 13.71 3.42
CA SER A 256 -10.41 14.99 3.10
C SER A 256 -9.69 15.00 1.73
N LEU A 257 -9.97 14.02 0.86
CA LEU A 257 -9.34 13.96 -0.45
C LEU A 257 -9.77 15.17 -1.32
N PRO A 258 -8.82 15.86 -2.00
CA PRO A 258 -9.14 17.01 -2.85
C PRO A 258 -10.18 16.69 -3.93
N VAL A 259 -11.11 17.63 -4.16
CA VAL A 259 -12.25 17.47 -5.08
C VAL A 259 -11.81 17.13 -6.52
N GLU A 260 -10.67 17.69 -6.95
CA GLU A 260 -10.10 17.46 -8.27
C GLU A 260 -9.63 16.00 -8.46
N ILE A 261 -9.18 15.37 -7.38
CA ILE A 261 -8.78 13.96 -7.38
C ILE A 261 -10.03 13.07 -7.44
N LEU A 262 -11.05 13.39 -6.66
CA LEU A 262 -12.34 12.70 -6.70
C LEU A 262 -12.97 12.76 -8.11
N ALA A 263 -12.95 13.93 -8.74
CA ALA A 263 -13.46 14.13 -10.09
C ALA A 263 -12.70 13.25 -11.12
N GLU A 264 -11.37 13.20 -11.04
CA GLU A 264 -10.56 12.34 -11.91
C GLU A 264 -10.87 10.85 -11.74
N LEU A 265 -10.98 10.40 -10.50
CA LEU A 265 -11.30 9.00 -10.20
C LEU A 265 -12.68 8.58 -10.73
N ARG A 266 -13.67 9.48 -10.66
CA ARG A 266 -15.03 9.26 -11.22
C ARG A 266 -15.01 9.16 -12.74
N LEU A 267 -14.25 10.02 -13.43
CA LEU A 267 -14.14 10.00 -14.90
C LEU A 267 -13.55 8.68 -15.39
N LYS A 268 -12.51 8.17 -14.71
CA LYS A 268 -11.92 6.86 -15.04
C LYS A 268 -12.89 5.69 -14.88
N LYS A 269 -13.79 5.75 -13.90
CA LYS A 269 -14.85 4.74 -13.74
C LYS A 269 -15.80 4.72 -14.92
N ASN A 270 -16.26 5.90 -15.38
CA ASN A 270 -17.24 6.01 -16.47
C ASN A 270 -16.68 5.55 -17.81
N SER A 271 -15.38 5.79 -18.07
CA SER A 271 -14.72 5.31 -19.29
C SER A 271 -14.50 3.79 -19.31
N ALA A 272 -14.34 3.16 -18.14
CA ALA A 272 -14.24 1.70 -18.04
C ALA A 272 -15.60 0.97 -18.21
N CYS A 273 -16.72 1.64 -17.90
CA CYS A 273 -18.07 1.08 -18.06
C CYS A 273 -18.69 1.35 -19.45
N GLY A 274 -18.13 2.25 -20.26
CA GLY A 274 -18.67 2.63 -21.59
C GLY A 274 -18.09 1.85 -22.77
N GLY A 275 -17.24 0.85 -22.52
CA GLY A 275 -16.55 0.05 -23.55
C GLY A 275 -17.04 -1.41 -23.65
N SER A 276 -18.33 -1.66 -23.38
CA SER A 276 -18.96 -2.99 -23.56
C SER A 276 -19.94 -2.98 -24.70
#